data_2138585d6999bd9d2dd5be53928fcf18
#
_entry.id   2138585d6999bd9d2dd5be53928fcf18
#
_cell.length_a   1.000
_cell.length_b   1.000
_cell.length_c   1.000
_cell.angle_alpha   90.00
_cell.angle_beta   90.00
_cell.angle_gamma   90.00
#
_symmetry.space_group_name_H-M   'P 1'
#
loop_
_entity.id
_entity.type
_entity.pdbx_description
1 polymer ?
#
loop_
_entity_poly.entity_id
_entity_poly.type
_entity_poly.pdbx_seq_one_letter_code
_entity_poly.pdbx_strand_id
1 'polypeptide(L)'
;MDIIAPDDYAEVVTDSRGSKRCILALEDGTVLSGKHFGATGTRAGEVVFNTSMTGYQEILTDPSYCGQIVTMTSPHIGNYGINAEDVESSKPHVAGFVIKELARRHSNYRATLGLDEYLAQNNIIGLQGVDTRALTKRLRVEGAMRGVLTTRIDDPSECVRLARESPSMAGADLVRLVASQEPGGWSEGLDLTFGLPRNARRNPTTASPIDNRQST
;
A
#
# COMPACT_ATOMS: atom_id res chain seq x y z
N MET A 1 -3.45 -13.65 -0.12
CA MET A 1 -4.77 -14.27 -0.39
C MET A 1 -5.40 -13.44 -1.47
N ASP A 2 -5.14 -13.79 -2.73
CA ASP A 2 -5.65 -13.04 -3.88
C ASP A 2 -7.09 -13.42 -4.10
N ILE A 3 -8.03 -12.59 -3.63
CA ILE A 3 -9.38 -12.62 -4.18
C ILE A 3 -9.27 -11.88 -5.52
N ILE A 4 -8.85 -12.62 -6.51
CA ILE A 4 -9.00 -12.25 -7.90
C ILE A 4 -10.48 -12.46 -8.17
N ALA A 5 -11.21 -11.39 -8.47
CA ALA A 5 -12.50 -11.56 -9.13
C ALA A 5 -12.22 -12.37 -10.42
N PRO A 6 -13.09 -13.28 -10.81
CA PRO A 6 -12.87 -14.12 -11.98
C PRO A 6 -12.43 -13.29 -13.20
N ASP A 7 -11.57 -13.85 -14.02
CA ASP A 7 -11.01 -13.24 -15.24
C ASP A 7 -12.05 -12.79 -16.29
N ASP A 8 -13.34 -12.95 -16.00
CA ASP A 8 -14.46 -12.56 -16.88
C ASP A 8 -14.59 -11.06 -17.15
N TYR A 9 -13.87 -10.20 -16.40
CA TYR A 9 -13.85 -8.76 -16.62
C TYR A 9 -12.58 -8.36 -17.36
N ALA A 10 -12.56 -8.54 -18.69
CA ALA A 10 -11.35 -8.35 -19.50
C ALA A 10 -10.99 -6.88 -19.79
N GLU A 11 -11.94 -5.94 -19.75
CA GLU A 11 -11.71 -4.55 -20.15
C GLU A 11 -11.59 -3.60 -18.97
N VAL A 12 -10.67 -2.63 -19.09
CA VAL A 12 -10.51 -1.54 -18.13
C VAL A 12 -11.60 -0.50 -18.35
N VAL A 13 -12.32 -0.16 -17.28
CA VAL A 13 -13.36 0.85 -17.33
C VAL A 13 -12.73 2.23 -17.58
N THR A 14 -13.26 2.97 -18.55
CA THR A 14 -12.84 4.34 -18.88
C THR A 14 -13.97 5.34 -18.61
N ASP A 15 -13.60 6.55 -18.22
CA ASP A 15 -14.54 7.67 -18.13
C ASP A 15 -14.89 8.21 -19.52
N SER A 16 -15.83 9.18 -19.58
CA SER A 16 -16.27 9.82 -20.83
C SER A 16 -15.15 10.55 -21.59
N ARG A 17 -13.97 10.71 -20.99
CA ARG A 17 -12.77 11.34 -21.58
C ARG A 17 -11.69 10.34 -21.93
N GLY A 18 -11.97 9.04 -21.84
CA GLY A 18 -11.01 7.96 -22.10
C GLY A 18 -9.97 7.76 -21.00
N SER A 19 -10.10 8.41 -19.84
CA SER A 19 -9.23 8.16 -18.70
C SER A 19 -9.66 6.89 -17.99
N LYS A 20 -8.69 6.06 -17.61
CA LYS A 20 -8.96 4.85 -16.85
C LYS A 20 -9.56 5.21 -15.49
N ARG A 21 -10.73 4.65 -15.22
CA ARG A 21 -11.47 4.84 -13.97
C ARG A 21 -11.06 3.78 -12.95
N CYS A 22 -11.10 4.15 -11.67
CA CYS A 22 -10.96 3.21 -10.57
C CYS A 22 -12.06 3.48 -9.53
N ILE A 23 -12.61 2.41 -8.97
CA ILE A 23 -13.66 2.46 -7.95
C ILE A 23 -13.14 1.79 -6.69
N LEU A 24 -13.36 2.45 -5.55
CA LEU A 24 -13.28 1.85 -4.22
C LEU A 24 -14.70 1.74 -3.65
N ALA A 25 -15.14 0.53 -3.37
CA ALA A 25 -16.41 0.27 -2.67
C ALA A 25 -16.14 -0.34 -1.31
N LEU A 26 -16.84 0.12 -0.28
CA LEU A 26 -16.79 -0.40 1.09
C LEU A 26 -18.02 -1.27 1.38
N GLU A 27 -17.90 -2.16 2.34
CA GLU A 27 -18.98 -3.08 2.76
C GLU A 27 -20.22 -2.35 3.31
N ASP A 28 -20.07 -1.12 3.79
CA ASP A 28 -21.18 -0.30 4.27
C ASP A 28 -22.02 0.35 3.15
N GLY A 29 -21.59 0.20 1.88
CA GLY A 29 -22.23 0.77 0.71
C GLY A 29 -21.61 2.08 0.23
N THR A 30 -20.56 2.58 0.89
CA THR A 30 -19.81 3.75 0.42
C THR A 30 -19.06 3.41 -0.86
N VAL A 31 -19.23 4.25 -1.88
CA VAL A 31 -18.52 4.11 -3.16
C VAL A 31 -17.80 5.39 -3.50
N LEU A 32 -16.52 5.28 -3.78
CA LEU A 32 -15.65 6.36 -4.21
C LEU A 32 -15.13 6.04 -5.61
N SER A 33 -15.21 7.00 -6.51
CA SER A 33 -14.74 6.86 -7.89
C SER A 33 -13.75 7.95 -8.22
N GLY A 34 -12.66 7.57 -8.85
CA GLY A 34 -11.60 8.49 -9.23
C GLY A 34 -10.79 7.97 -10.41
N LYS A 35 -9.58 8.51 -10.58
CA LYS A 35 -8.66 8.10 -11.63
C LYS A 35 -7.78 6.96 -11.16
N HIS A 36 -7.55 6.03 -12.06
CA HIS A 36 -6.61 4.95 -11.88
C HIS A 36 -5.16 5.42 -12.03
N PHE A 37 -4.26 4.81 -11.26
CA PHE A 37 -2.82 4.76 -11.49
C PHE A 37 -2.27 3.40 -11.01
N GLY A 38 -1.04 3.04 -11.39
CA GLY A 38 -0.47 1.73 -11.09
C GLY A 38 -1.05 0.59 -11.94
N ALA A 39 -1.21 -0.57 -11.36
CA ALA A 39 -1.73 -1.76 -12.04
C ALA A 39 -3.24 -1.73 -12.23
N THR A 40 -3.75 -2.50 -13.20
CA THR A 40 -5.18 -2.72 -13.42
C THR A 40 -5.62 -4.05 -12.80
N GLY A 41 -6.90 -4.17 -12.44
CA GLY A 41 -7.45 -5.40 -11.87
C GLY A 41 -8.54 -5.14 -10.86
N THR A 42 -8.77 -6.16 -10.02
CA THR A 42 -9.66 -6.08 -8.86
C THR A 42 -8.94 -6.67 -7.66
N ARG A 43 -8.96 -5.97 -6.53
CA ARG A 43 -8.39 -6.41 -5.26
C ARG A 43 -9.36 -6.12 -4.12
N ALA A 44 -9.49 -7.08 -3.22
CA ALA A 44 -10.20 -6.90 -1.97
C ALA A 44 -9.19 -6.79 -0.81
N GLY A 45 -9.55 -6.07 0.22
CA GLY A 45 -8.73 -5.92 1.42
C GLY A 45 -9.42 -5.05 2.46
N GLU A 46 -8.86 -5.02 3.65
CA GLU A 46 -9.29 -4.10 4.67
C GLU A 46 -8.78 -2.69 4.36
N VAL A 47 -9.70 -1.74 4.34
CA VAL A 47 -9.38 -0.34 4.03
C VAL A 47 -8.96 0.37 5.31
N VAL A 48 -7.75 0.89 5.30
CA VAL A 48 -7.13 1.61 6.42
C VAL A 48 -6.58 2.96 5.97
N PHE A 49 -6.17 3.80 6.91
CA PHE A 49 -5.54 5.06 6.56
C PHE A 49 -4.23 5.29 7.32
N ASN A 50 -3.35 6.06 6.70
CA ASN A 50 -2.12 6.54 7.31
C ASN A 50 -2.05 8.07 7.23
N THR A 51 -1.65 8.72 8.33
CA THR A 51 -1.63 10.20 8.45
C THR A 51 -0.25 10.81 8.22
N SER A 52 0.74 10.02 7.90
CA SER A 52 2.08 10.50 7.61
C SER A 52 2.08 11.42 6.38
N MET A 53 2.88 12.47 6.44
CA MET A 53 3.05 13.40 5.31
C MET A 53 4.09 12.91 4.30
N THR A 54 4.98 12.04 4.73
CA THR A 54 6.08 11.44 3.96
C THR A 54 6.16 9.95 4.28
N GLY A 55 7.06 9.21 3.64
CA GLY A 55 7.27 7.79 3.95
C GLY A 55 6.27 6.87 3.26
N TYR A 56 5.74 7.26 2.10
CA TYR A 56 4.79 6.41 1.40
C TYR A 56 5.44 5.14 0.83
N GLN A 57 6.72 5.14 0.51
CA GLN A 57 7.43 3.96 0.05
C GLN A 57 7.62 2.96 1.19
N GLU A 58 7.98 3.44 2.37
CA GLU A 58 8.07 2.67 3.60
C GLU A 58 6.71 2.04 3.92
N ILE A 59 5.63 2.80 3.87
CA ILE A 59 4.26 2.29 4.07
C ILE A 59 3.89 1.20 3.07
N LEU A 60 4.23 1.36 1.79
CA LEU A 60 3.96 0.36 0.76
C LEU A 60 4.69 -0.97 1.03
N THR A 61 5.91 -0.89 1.57
CA THR A 61 6.80 -2.04 1.81
C THR A 61 6.75 -2.57 3.25
N ASP A 62 6.01 -1.92 4.16
CA ASP A 62 5.83 -2.37 5.54
C ASP A 62 4.92 -3.61 5.59
N PRO A 63 5.42 -4.75 6.08
CA PRO A 63 4.63 -5.97 6.25
C PRO A 63 3.38 -5.81 7.11
N SER A 64 3.32 -4.78 7.97
CA SER A 64 2.14 -4.46 8.80
C SER A 64 0.90 -4.13 7.97
N TYR A 65 1.07 -3.69 6.72
CA TYR A 65 -0.03 -3.41 5.79
C TYR A 65 -0.35 -4.56 4.85
N CYS A 66 0.12 -5.77 5.16
CA CYS A 66 -0.10 -6.94 4.30
C CYS A 66 -1.59 -7.18 4.03
N GLY A 67 -1.97 -7.15 2.74
CA GLY A 67 -3.35 -7.37 2.29
C GLY A 67 -4.31 -6.19 2.52
N GLN A 68 -3.84 -5.05 3.01
CA GLN A 68 -4.68 -3.87 3.24
C GLN A 68 -4.70 -2.90 2.05
N ILE A 69 -5.80 -2.19 1.89
CA ILE A 69 -5.92 -1.05 0.97
C ILE A 69 -5.65 0.21 1.78
N VAL A 70 -4.48 0.82 1.56
CA VAL A 70 -4.01 1.93 2.38
C VAL A 70 -4.39 3.27 1.78
N THR A 71 -5.05 4.12 2.58
CA THR A 71 -5.41 5.50 2.20
C THR A 71 -4.44 6.49 2.84
N MET A 72 -3.76 7.29 2.02
CA MET A 72 -2.93 8.40 2.51
C MET A 72 -3.76 9.66 2.72
N THR A 73 -3.58 10.30 3.87
CA THR A 73 -4.29 11.56 4.16
C THR A 73 -3.56 12.79 3.60
N SER A 74 -2.25 12.69 3.34
CA SER A 74 -1.47 13.75 2.70
C SER A 74 -2.01 14.05 1.30
N PRO A 75 -2.19 15.33 0.93
CA PRO A 75 -2.84 15.70 -0.34
C PRO A 75 -2.01 15.35 -1.56
N HIS A 76 -0.67 15.39 -1.49
CA HIS A 76 0.23 15.10 -2.60
C HIS A 76 1.15 13.94 -2.26
N ILE A 77 1.08 12.87 -3.05
CA ILE A 77 1.87 11.65 -2.90
C ILE A 77 2.64 11.38 -4.20
N GLY A 78 3.82 10.78 -4.09
CA GLY A 78 4.70 10.48 -5.24
C GLY A 78 5.69 11.60 -5.58
N ASN A 79 5.72 12.67 -4.78
CA ASN A 79 6.51 13.88 -5.07
C ASN A 79 8.03 13.68 -4.99
N TYR A 80 8.53 12.71 -4.26
CA TYR A 80 9.97 12.38 -4.18
C TYR A 80 10.35 11.05 -4.84
N GLY A 81 9.40 10.38 -5.52
CA GLY A 81 9.64 9.16 -6.28
C GLY A 81 9.88 7.93 -5.38
N ILE A 82 10.49 6.93 -5.96
CA ILE A 82 10.88 5.66 -5.36
C ILE A 82 12.39 5.51 -5.48
N ASN A 83 13.02 4.92 -4.47
CA ASN A 83 14.46 4.60 -4.46
C ASN A 83 14.70 3.23 -3.81
N ALA A 84 15.94 2.75 -3.86
CA ALA A 84 16.28 1.43 -3.35
C ALA A 84 16.50 1.37 -1.82
N GLU A 85 16.58 2.53 -1.16
CA GLU A 85 17.00 2.62 0.24
C GLU A 85 15.82 2.77 1.20
N ASP A 86 14.74 3.43 0.77
CA ASP A 86 13.57 3.75 1.61
C ASP A 86 12.55 2.59 1.58
N VAL A 87 13.01 1.37 1.85
CA VAL A 87 12.17 0.16 1.91
C VAL A 87 12.22 -0.48 3.30
N GLU A 88 11.08 -0.92 3.80
CA GLU A 88 10.98 -1.65 5.06
C GLU A 88 11.12 -3.17 4.87
N SER A 89 10.93 -3.63 3.64
CA SER A 89 11.10 -5.04 3.27
C SER A 89 11.37 -5.19 1.77
N SER A 90 11.65 -6.43 1.35
CA SER A 90 12.05 -6.75 -0.03
C SER A 90 10.98 -6.51 -1.11
N LYS A 91 9.72 -6.30 -0.72
CA LYS A 91 8.58 -6.10 -1.65
C LYS A 91 7.46 -5.30 -1.00
N PRO A 92 6.58 -4.66 -1.79
CA PRO A 92 5.36 -4.08 -1.23
C PRO A 92 4.38 -5.16 -0.78
N HIS A 93 3.59 -4.83 0.25
CA HIS A 93 2.64 -5.73 0.89
C HIS A 93 1.18 -5.28 0.78
N VAL A 94 0.93 -4.03 0.41
CA VAL A 94 -0.42 -3.48 0.31
C VAL A 94 -1.22 -4.12 -0.84
N ALA A 95 -2.51 -4.33 -0.66
CA ALA A 95 -3.42 -4.80 -1.71
C ALA A 95 -3.82 -3.67 -2.68
N GLY A 96 -3.81 -2.43 -2.22
CA GLY A 96 -4.14 -1.26 -3.01
C GLY A 96 -3.72 0.05 -2.33
N PHE A 97 -3.70 1.13 -3.11
CA PHE A 97 -3.22 2.42 -2.61
C PHE A 97 -4.16 3.55 -3.04
N VAL A 98 -4.64 4.35 -2.07
CA VAL A 98 -5.64 5.40 -2.28
C VAL A 98 -5.07 6.75 -1.84
N ILE A 99 -5.10 7.73 -2.75
CA ILE A 99 -4.52 9.05 -2.52
C ILE A 99 -5.43 10.17 -3.01
N LYS A 100 -5.19 11.38 -2.55
CA LYS A 100 -5.88 12.57 -3.06
C LYS A 100 -5.37 12.94 -4.43
N GLU A 101 -4.05 13.09 -4.59
CA GLU A 101 -3.43 13.53 -5.84
C GLU A 101 -2.05 12.92 -6.01
N LEU A 102 -1.81 12.31 -7.16
CA LEU A 102 -0.49 11.84 -7.57
C LEU A 102 0.32 13.01 -8.09
N ALA A 103 1.53 13.18 -7.60
CA ALA A 103 2.46 14.17 -8.11
C ALA A 103 2.76 13.93 -9.59
N ARG A 104 2.61 14.97 -10.42
CA ARG A 104 2.84 14.88 -11.88
C ARG A 104 4.29 14.55 -12.22
N ARG A 105 5.22 14.96 -11.38
CA ARG A 105 6.65 14.69 -11.50
C ARG A 105 7.22 14.50 -10.11
N HIS A 106 8.08 13.52 -9.95
CA HIS A 106 8.90 13.40 -8.77
C HIS A 106 10.17 14.28 -8.91
N SER A 107 10.66 14.80 -7.79
CA SER A 107 11.86 15.64 -7.75
C SER A 107 12.66 15.32 -6.50
N ASN A 108 13.54 14.34 -6.63
CA ASN A 108 14.50 13.95 -5.60
C ASN A 108 15.71 13.31 -6.28
N TYR A 109 16.91 13.71 -5.88
CA TYR A 109 18.16 13.17 -6.44
C TYR A 109 18.35 11.67 -6.24
N ARG A 110 17.67 11.06 -5.27
CA ARG A 110 17.69 9.62 -4.98
C ARG A 110 16.64 8.84 -5.80
N ALA A 111 15.69 9.54 -6.41
CA ALA A 111 14.60 8.86 -7.12
C ALA A 111 15.10 8.14 -8.36
N THR A 112 14.77 6.87 -8.47
CA THR A 112 15.05 6.00 -9.63
C THR A 112 13.81 5.68 -10.43
N LEU A 113 12.61 5.84 -9.85
CA LEU A 113 11.35 5.45 -10.45
C LEU A 113 10.20 6.36 -9.96
N GLY A 114 9.16 6.50 -10.76
CA GLY A 114 7.90 7.13 -10.34
C GLY A 114 7.01 6.17 -9.56
N LEU A 115 6.16 6.73 -8.69
CA LEU A 115 5.24 5.91 -7.88
C LEU A 115 4.25 5.13 -8.73
N ASP A 116 3.70 5.72 -9.80
CA ASP A 116 2.78 5.06 -10.74
C ASP A 116 3.40 3.79 -11.35
N GLU A 117 4.62 3.95 -11.87
CA GLU A 117 5.36 2.85 -12.49
C GLU A 117 5.74 1.78 -11.46
N TYR A 118 6.14 2.16 -10.26
CA TYR A 118 6.44 1.22 -9.18
C TYR A 118 5.23 0.36 -8.79
N LEU A 119 4.06 0.97 -8.64
CA LEU A 119 2.83 0.24 -8.34
C LEU A 119 2.43 -0.69 -9.49
N ALA A 120 2.58 -0.23 -10.76
CA ALA A 120 2.31 -1.05 -11.93
C ALA A 120 3.20 -2.30 -11.99
N GLN A 121 4.51 -2.15 -11.76
CA GLN A 121 5.47 -3.26 -11.74
C GLN A 121 5.19 -4.28 -10.63
N ASN A 122 4.59 -3.83 -9.52
CA ASN A 122 4.27 -4.67 -8.36
C ASN A 122 2.80 -5.12 -8.31
N ASN A 123 2.03 -4.96 -9.39
CA ASN A 123 0.61 -5.35 -9.47
C ASN A 123 -0.29 -4.71 -8.39
N ILE A 124 0.01 -3.48 -7.98
CA ILE A 124 -0.77 -2.73 -7.01
C ILE A 124 -1.66 -1.72 -7.73
N ILE A 125 -2.95 -1.77 -7.43
CA ILE A 125 -3.93 -0.84 -7.98
C ILE A 125 -3.89 0.47 -7.19
N GLY A 126 -3.81 1.60 -7.89
CA GLY A 126 -3.87 2.92 -7.31
C GLY A 126 -5.17 3.65 -7.68
N LEU A 127 -5.75 4.36 -6.72
CA LEU A 127 -6.90 5.25 -6.87
C LEU A 127 -6.52 6.67 -6.45
N GLN A 128 -6.75 7.64 -7.31
CA GLN A 128 -6.55 9.05 -7.01
C GLN A 128 -7.78 9.90 -7.34
N GLY A 129 -7.82 11.11 -6.77
CA GLY A 129 -8.88 12.09 -7.06
C GLY A 129 -10.13 11.93 -6.20
N VAL A 130 -10.04 11.16 -5.12
CA VAL A 130 -11.12 10.95 -4.15
C VAL A 130 -10.99 11.85 -2.92
N ASP A 131 -12.07 12.02 -2.17
CA ASP A 131 -12.05 12.71 -0.88
C ASP A 131 -11.49 11.78 0.22
N THR A 132 -10.17 11.74 0.31
CA THR A 132 -9.45 10.95 1.32
C THR A 132 -9.76 11.42 2.74
N ARG A 133 -10.11 12.71 2.92
CA ARG A 133 -10.51 13.24 4.23
C ARG A 133 -11.85 12.67 4.68
N ALA A 134 -12.84 12.63 3.80
CA ALA A 134 -14.14 12.03 4.12
C ALA A 134 -14.00 10.53 4.41
N LEU A 135 -13.22 9.82 3.59
CA LEU A 135 -12.90 8.40 3.81
C LEU A 135 -12.24 8.18 5.17
N THR A 136 -11.20 8.94 5.49
CA THR A 136 -10.48 8.85 6.77
C THR A 136 -11.40 9.09 7.97
N LYS A 137 -12.29 10.10 7.89
CA LYS A 137 -13.25 10.36 8.96
C LYS A 137 -14.19 9.18 9.19
N ARG A 138 -14.66 8.54 8.11
CA ARG A 138 -15.50 7.35 8.17
C ARG A 138 -14.77 6.19 8.82
N LEU A 139 -13.58 5.84 8.34
CA LEU A 139 -12.76 4.77 8.90
C LEU A 139 -12.39 5.02 10.37
N ARG A 140 -12.25 6.28 10.78
CA ARG A 140 -11.98 6.63 12.18
C ARG A 140 -13.15 6.38 13.10
N VAL A 141 -14.38 6.54 12.61
CA VAL A 141 -15.61 6.36 13.41
C VAL A 141 -16.05 4.90 13.41
N GLU A 142 -16.07 4.27 12.25
CA GLU A 142 -16.62 2.91 12.06
C GLU A 142 -15.54 1.82 12.25
N GLY A 143 -14.27 2.17 12.26
CA GLY A 143 -13.14 1.23 12.20
C GLY A 143 -12.70 0.91 10.78
N ALA A 144 -11.71 0.03 10.65
CA ALA A 144 -11.30 -0.51 9.37
C ALA A 144 -12.45 -1.35 8.78
N MET A 145 -12.67 -1.21 7.47
CA MET A 145 -13.77 -1.86 6.74
C MET A 145 -13.26 -2.66 5.57
N ARG A 146 -13.93 -3.75 5.24
CA ARG A 146 -13.66 -4.47 4.00
C ARG A 146 -14.01 -3.59 2.80
N GLY A 147 -13.13 -3.62 1.79
CA GLY A 147 -13.34 -2.88 0.56
C GLY A 147 -12.84 -3.63 -0.66
N VAL A 148 -13.33 -3.21 -1.82
CA VAL A 148 -12.88 -3.66 -3.12
C VAL A 148 -12.42 -2.47 -3.92
N LEU A 149 -11.21 -2.57 -4.46
CA LEU A 149 -10.59 -1.61 -5.36
C LEU A 149 -10.52 -2.23 -6.76
N THR A 150 -11.15 -1.58 -7.74
CA THR A 150 -11.27 -2.16 -9.08
C THR A 150 -11.18 -1.14 -10.21
N THR A 151 -10.58 -1.57 -11.32
CA THR A 151 -10.55 -0.86 -12.60
C THR A 151 -11.36 -1.58 -13.69
N ARG A 152 -12.01 -2.70 -13.35
CA ARG A 152 -12.67 -3.60 -14.30
C ARG A 152 -14.19 -3.66 -14.12
N ILE A 153 -14.69 -3.29 -12.95
CA ILE A 153 -16.12 -3.35 -12.62
C ILE A 153 -16.64 -1.93 -12.52
N ASP A 154 -17.66 -1.57 -13.30
CA ASP A 154 -18.28 -0.24 -13.30
C ASP A 154 -19.59 -0.17 -12.51
N ASP A 155 -20.18 -1.33 -12.18
CA ASP A 155 -21.38 -1.38 -11.35
C ASP A 155 -21.04 -1.23 -9.87
N PRO A 156 -21.46 -0.10 -9.22
CA PRO A 156 -21.23 0.12 -7.80
C PRO A 156 -21.86 -0.94 -6.91
N SER A 157 -23.03 -1.47 -7.30
CA SER A 157 -23.74 -2.49 -6.51
C SER A 157 -22.96 -3.80 -6.45
N GLU A 158 -22.39 -4.18 -7.57
CA GLU A 158 -21.51 -5.36 -7.67
C GLU A 158 -20.23 -5.17 -6.85
N CYS A 159 -19.60 -3.99 -6.92
CA CYS A 159 -18.42 -3.68 -6.10
C CYS A 159 -18.71 -3.78 -4.60
N VAL A 160 -19.85 -3.26 -4.13
CA VAL A 160 -20.29 -3.34 -2.73
C VAL A 160 -20.59 -4.80 -2.33
N ARG A 161 -21.23 -5.57 -3.21
CA ARG A 161 -21.47 -7.00 -2.97
C ARG A 161 -20.16 -7.74 -2.75
N LEU A 162 -19.18 -7.55 -3.63
CA LEU A 162 -17.84 -8.16 -3.52
C LEU A 162 -17.11 -7.72 -2.24
N ALA A 163 -17.24 -6.44 -1.84
CA ALA A 163 -16.66 -5.96 -0.58
C ALA A 163 -17.25 -6.69 0.64
N ARG A 164 -18.57 -6.93 0.65
CA ARG A 164 -19.25 -7.67 1.72
C ARG A 164 -18.91 -9.16 1.75
N GLU A 165 -18.67 -9.75 0.60
CA GLU A 165 -18.32 -11.17 0.46
C GLU A 165 -16.83 -11.44 0.65
N SER A 166 -15.99 -10.39 0.61
CA SER A 166 -14.56 -10.56 0.81
C SER A 166 -14.25 -11.08 2.21
N PRO A 167 -13.22 -11.92 2.37
CA PRO A 167 -12.85 -12.44 3.68
C PRO A 167 -12.40 -11.31 4.61
N SER A 168 -12.78 -11.44 5.87
CA SER A 168 -12.23 -10.58 6.93
C SER A 168 -10.77 -10.93 7.20
N MET A 169 -9.97 -9.93 7.52
CA MET A 169 -8.61 -10.16 8.04
C MET A 169 -8.61 -10.75 9.46
N ALA A 170 -9.71 -10.62 10.20
CA ALA A 170 -9.85 -11.20 11.52
C ALA A 170 -9.75 -12.73 11.46
N GLY A 171 -8.76 -13.30 12.14
CA GLY A 171 -8.51 -14.75 12.15
C GLY A 171 -7.66 -15.24 10.97
N ALA A 172 -7.23 -14.37 10.06
CA ALA A 172 -6.29 -14.72 9.00
C ALA A 172 -4.87 -14.88 9.57
N ASP A 173 -4.16 -15.94 9.17
CA ASP A 173 -2.75 -16.14 9.51
C ASP A 173 -1.85 -15.30 8.59
N LEU A 174 -1.76 -14.01 8.87
CA LEU A 174 -0.93 -13.09 8.10
C LEU A 174 0.56 -13.23 8.44
N VAL A 175 0.88 -13.73 9.62
CA VAL A 175 2.28 -13.95 10.04
C VAL A 175 3.00 -14.88 9.06
N ARG A 176 2.32 -15.93 8.59
CA ARG A 176 2.86 -16.85 7.58
C ARG A 176 3.24 -16.18 6.26
N LEU A 177 2.57 -15.08 5.90
CA LEU A 177 2.80 -14.38 4.63
C LEU A 177 3.98 -13.41 4.71
N VAL A 178 4.30 -12.92 5.91
CA VAL A 178 5.29 -11.86 6.12
C VAL A 178 6.53 -12.32 6.88
N ALA A 179 6.44 -13.42 7.63
CA ALA A 179 7.59 -13.97 8.36
C ALA A 179 8.61 -14.57 7.38
N SER A 180 9.89 -14.51 7.79
CA SER A 180 10.96 -15.23 7.09
C SER A 180 10.67 -16.72 7.08
N GLN A 181 10.78 -17.36 5.91
CA GLN A 181 10.56 -18.80 5.75
C GLN A 181 11.78 -19.62 6.24
N GLU A 182 12.96 -18.98 6.30
CA GLU A 182 14.20 -19.61 6.71
C GLU A 182 14.76 -18.93 7.95
N PRO A 183 15.26 -19.69 8.94
CA PRO A 183 16.01 -19.13 10.04
C PRO A 183 17.28 -18.45 9.54
N GLY A 184 17.51 -17.22 9.92
CA GLY A 184 18.68 -16.45 9.48
C GLY A 184 19.17 -15.50 10.55
N GLY A 185 20.44 -15.09 10.44
CA GLY A 185 20.99 -14.01 11.22
C GLY A 185 20.63 -12.67 10.58
N TRP A 186 20.24 -11.68 11.39
CA TRP A 186 20.05 -10.31 10.94
C TRP A 186 21.37 -9.57 11.06
N SER A 187 21.90 -9.07 9.93
CA SER A 187 23.16 -8.31 9.88
C SER A 187 22.99 -6.87 9.39
N GLU A 188 21.79 -6.51 8.91
CA GLU A 188 21.52 -5.17 8.45
C GLU A 188 21.12 -4.28 9.62
N GLY A 189 21.74 -3.09 9.69
CA GLY A 189 21.40 -2.04 10.64
C GLY A 189 20.74 -0.86 9.92
N LEU A 190 20.12 0.04 10.68
CA LEU A 190 19.66 1.32 10.15
C LEU A 190 20.84 2.07 9.53
N ASP A 191 20.69 2.49 8.27
CA ASP A 191 21.63 3.43 7.65
C ASP A 191 21.41 4.82 8.25
N LEU A 192 22.21 5.15 9.25
CA LEU A 192 22.19 6.44 9.94
C LEU A 192 22.95 7.53 9.18
N THR A 193 23.24 7.37 7.88
CA THR A 193 24.08 8.29 7.10
C THR A 193 23.50 9.70 7.04
N PHE A 194 22.21 9.87 7.23
CA PHE A 194 21.51 11.15 7.13
C PHE A 194 21.28 11.89 8.46
N GLY A 195 21.55 11.30 9.61
CA GLY A 195 21.27 11.90 10.91
C GLY A 195 22.46 12.18 11.79
N LEU A 196 23.65 11.67 11.48
CA LEU A 196 24.83 11.82 12.32
C LEU A 196 25.87 12.72 11.66
N PRO A 197 26.53 13.60 12.42
CA PRO A 197 27.66 14.38 11.93
C PRO A 197 28.76 13.43 11.40
N ARG A 198 29.48 13.84 10.35
CA ARG A 198 30.51 13.03 9.64
C ARG A 198 31.55 12.37 10.53
N ASN A 199 31.78 12.88 11.72
CA ASN A 199 32.70 12.36 12.72
C ASN A 199 32.10 11.25 13.61
N ALA A 200 30.82 10.95 13.50
CA ALA A 200 30.15 9.89 14.24
C ALA A 200 30.10 8.54 13.48
N ARG A 201 30.77 8.42 12.33
CA ARG A 201 30.93 7.16 11.61
C ARG A 201 31.82 6.22 12.43
N ARG A 202 31.23 5.53 13.42
CA ARG A 202 31.91 4.39 14.04
C ARG A 202 31.80 3.21 13.09
N ASN A 203 32.94 2.58 12.83
CA ASN A 203 33.02 1.30 12.12
C ASN A 203 31.95 0.33 12.65
N PRO A 204 31.22 -0.38 11.77
CA PRO A 204 30.25 -1.40 12.17
C PRO A 204 30.98 -2.71 12.57
N THR A 205 31.97 -2.62 13.43
CA THR A 205 32.67 -3.79 13.95
C THR A 205 32.33 -3.90 15.42
N THR A 206 31.54 -4.89 15.74
CA THR A 206 31.08 -5.37 17.04
C THR A 206 29.62 -5.06 17.39
N ALA A 207 28.67 -5.54 16.60
CA ALA A 207 27.42 -5.94 17.17
C ALA A 207 27.64 -7.32 17.83
N SER A 208 27.63 -7.35 19.15
CA SER A 208 27.62 -8.63 19.87
C SER A 208 26.38 -9.42 19.49
N PRO A 209 26.47 -10.73 19.21
CA PRO A 209 25.29 -11.55 18.98
C PRO A 209 24.36 -11.42 20.20
N ILE A 210 23.10 -11.18 19.95
CA ILE A 210 22.07 -11.27 21.00
C ILE A 210 22.03 -12.73 21.41
N ASP A 211 22.58 -13.01 22.59
CA ASP A 211 22.62 -14.36 23.18
C ASP A 211 21.20 -14.71 23.64
N ASN A 212 20.47 -15.41 22.80
CA ASN A 212 19.15 -15.97 23.10
C ASN A 212 19.29 -17.23 23.93
N ARG A 213 19.86 -17.11 25.14
CA ARG A 213 19.84 -18.22 26.12
C ARG A 213 18.68 -18.03 27.08
N GLN A 214 17.68 -18.88 26.88
CA GLN A 214 16.89 -19.60 27.85
C GLN A 214 16.09 -18.84 28.90
N SER A 215 14.79 -18.91 28.73
CA SER A 215 13.91 -19.14 29.90
C SER A 215 13.33 -20.54 29.79
N THR A 216 13.84 -21.41 30.65
CA THR A 216 13.21 -22.66 31.07
C THR A 216 11.88 -22.37 31.77
#